data_f2412dc2a507e469abfb1e402a42bafb
#
_entry.id   f2412dc2a507e469abfb1e402a42bafb
#
_cell.length_a   1.000
_cell.length_b   1.000
_cell.length_c   1.000
_cell.angle_alpha   90.00
_cell.angle_beta   90.00
_cell.angle_gamma   90.00
#
_symmetry.space_group_name_H-M   'P 1'
#
loop_
_entity.id
_entity.type
_entity.pdbx_description
1 polymer ?
#
loop_
_entity_poly.entity_id
_entity_poly.type
_entity_poly.pdbx_seq_one_letter_code
_entity_poly.pdbx_strand_id
1 'polypeptide(L)'
;NALNEQDTNDKLIIDRILKSNELSKQPDIHIQTSVPNEFQPLAKYNIGVTAGIETTTPKPEWVDGLNKMNMNIVPSTFTKKVFEDVNYERVDEQTKQKVGELKSTRPMEVLFEGEDLNLWKPLMKSKKNLMDNTLSEIDSDFLFLHVGMWGNGGYGEDRKDIGKLIKVFCETFAGDSNPPGLLLKTSGATFSIIDRE
;
A
#
# COMPACT_ATOMS: atom_id res chain seq x y z
N ASN A 1 11.55 0.59 15.56
CA ASN A 1 10.18 0.38 16.07
C ASN A 1 9.34 1.59 15.71
N ALA A 2 8.15 1.37 15.14
CA ALA A 2 7.21 2.44 14.82
C ALA A 2 6.46 2.95 16.07
N LEU A 3 6.47 2.17 17.17
CA LEU A 3 5.78 2.50 18.42
C LEU A 3 6.75 3.10 19.43
N ASN A 4 6.30 4.16 20.12
CA ASN A 4 7.04 4.87 21.15
C ASN A 4 6.49 4.55 22.55
N GLU A 5 7.31 3.94 23.41
CA GLU A 5 6.94 3.57 24.78
C GLU A 5 6.56 4.76 25.68
N GLN A 6 6.97 5.96 25.31
CA GLN A 6 6.66 7.19 26.05
C GLN A 6 5.34 7.84 25.60
N ASP A 7 4.79 7.42 24.47
CA ASP A 7 3.46 7.83 24.01
C ASP A 7 2.38 6.98 24.67
N THR A 8 1.37 7.63 25.24
CA THR A 8 0.31 6.93 25.98
C THR A 8 -0.52 6.01 25.10
N ASN A 9 -0.77 6.38 23.85
CA ASN A 9 -1.57 5.57 22.91
C ASN A 9 -0.75 4.39 22.41
N ASP A 10 0.52 4.60 22.06
CA ASP A 10 1.43 3.56 21.63
C ASP A 10 1.66 2.54 22.75
N LYS A 11 1.78 2.99 24.00
CA LYS A 11 1.91 2.13 25.16
C LYS A 11 0.70 1.21 25.34
N LEU A 12 -0.51 1.70 25.07
CA LEU A 12 -1.70 0.85 25.11
C LEU A 12 -1.64 -0.31 24.10
N ILE A 13 -0.99 -0.11 22.96
CA ILE A 13 -0.75 -1.16 21.96
C ILE A 13 0.36 -2.08 22.42
N ILE A 14 1.51 -1.53 22.85
CA ILE A 14 2.68 -2.26 23.29
C ILE A 14 2.33 -3.25 24.42
N ASP A 15 1.55 -2.79 25.42
CA ASP A 15 1.14 -3.60 26.57
C ASP A 15 0.22 -4.78 26.17
N ARG A 16 -0.32 -4.78 24.95
CA ARG A 16 -1.20 -5.83 24.41
C ARG A 16 -0.55 -6.74 23.39
N ILE A 17 0.70 -6.45 23.02
CA ILE A 17 1.46 -7.32 22.11
C ILE A 17 1.65 -8.69 22.79
N LEU A 18 1.28 -9.74 22.08
CA LEU A 18 1.49 -11.11 22.54
C LEU A 18 3.00 -11.39 22.72
N LYS A 19 3.36 -12.00 23.84
CA LYS A 19 4.75 -12.39 24.13
C LYS A 19 5.20 -13.63 23.37
N SER A 20 4.28 -14.38 22.80
CA SER A 20 4.52 -15.55 21.96
C SER A 20 3.48 -15.62 20.83
N ASN A 21 3.78 -16.40 19.81
CA ASN A 21 2.84 -16.66 18.70
C ASN A 21 1.78 -17.71 19.05
N GLU A 22 1.75 -18.19 20.29
CA GLU A 22 0.80 -19.20 20.72
C GLU A 22 -0.40 -18.55 21.40
N LEU A 23 -1.59 -18.95 20.95
CA LEU A 23 -2.84 -18.54 21.56
C LEU A 23 -3.29 -19.62 22.57
N SER A 24 -3.55 -19.23 23.81
CA SER A 24 -4.04 -20.15 24.85
C SER A 24 -5.46 -20.66 24.59
N LYS A 25 -6.24 -19.95 23.80
CA LYS A 25 -7.59 -20.32 23.37
C LYS A 25 -7.91 -19.67 22.02
N GLN A 26 -8.88 -20.25 21.32
CA GLN A 26 -9.39 -19.63 20.10
C GLN A 26 -10.05 -18.27 20.43
N PRO A 27 -9.64 -17.17 19.79
CA PRO A 27 -10.26 -15.88 20.00
C PRO A 27 -11.69 -15.83 19.42
N ASP A 28 -12.50 -14.90 19.91
CA ASP A 28 -13.83 -14.69 19.36
C ASP A 28 -13.76 -13.93 18.04
N ILE A 29 -12.89 -12.92 17.96
CA ILE A 29 -12.67 -12.09 16.76
C ILE A 29 -11.19 -12.06 16.45
N HIS A 30 -10.86 -12.18 15.16
CA HIS A 30 -9.52 -11.97 14.59
C HIS A 30 -9.62 -10.95 13.46
N ILE A 31 -8.79 -9.93 13.54
CA ILE A 31 -8.63 -8.95 12.45
C ILE A 31 -7.22 -9.09 11.91
N GLN A 32 -7.11 -9.39 10.63
CA GLN A 32 -5.81 -9.49 9.96
C GLN A 32 -5.69 -8.44 8.86
N THR A 33 -4.66 -7.60 8.95
CA THR A 33 -4.32 -6.61 7.94
C THR A 33 -3.13 -7.11 7.13
N SER A 34 -3.37 -7.54 5.90
CA SER A 34 -2.35 -8.10 5.00
C SER A 34 -2.88 -8.17 3.56
N VAL A 35 -2.07 -8.75 2.65
CA VAL A 35 -2.54 -9.17 1.33
C VAL A 35 -3.44 -10.41 1.46
N PRO A 36 -4.51 -10.53 0.65
CA PRO A 36 -5.54 -11.56 0.87
C PRO A 36 -5.05 -13.01 0.85
N ASN A 37 -4.03 -13.34 0.04
CA ASN A 37 -3.48 -14.70 0.00
C ASN A 37 -2.84 -15.16 1.32
N GLU A 38 -2.51 -14.23 2.21
CA GLU A 38 -1.96 -14.50 3.55
C GLU A 38 -3.04 -14.65 4.63
N PHE A 39 -4.29 -14.40 4.31
CA PHE A 39 -5.38 -14.47 5.28
C PHE A 39 -5.54 -15.85 5.89
N GLN A 40 -5.63 -15.89 7.22
CA GLN A 40 -5.78 -17.11 8.02
C GLN A 40 -6.95 -16.95 9.00
N PRO A 41 -7.96 -17.84 8.95
CA PRO A 41 -9.09 -17.78 9.88
C PRO A 41 -8.71 -18.42 11.22
N LEU A 42 -8.26 -17.61 12.17
CA LEU A 42 -7.81 -18.07 13.50
C LEU A 42 -8.90 -18.02 14.58
N ALA A 43 -9.92 -17.20 14.41
CA ALA A 43 -10.97 -16.95 15.38
C ALA A 43 -12.31 -17.59 14.99
N LYS A 44 -13.31 -17.44 15.85
CA LYS A 44 -14.70 -17.78 15.51
C LYS A 44 -15.25 -16.85 14.43
N TYR A 45 -14.86 -15.57 14.45
CA TYR A 45 -15.20 -14.58 13.41
C TYR A 45 -13.92 -13.87 12.95
N ASN A 46 -13.69 -13.88 11.64
CA ASN A 46 -12.44 -13.41 11.04
C ASN A 46 -12.72 -12.26 10.07
N ILE A 47 -12.01 -11.15 10.25
CA ILE A 47 -12.12 -9.95 9.42
C ILE A 47 -10.78 -9.76 8.69
N GLY A 48 -10.81 -9.77 7.36
CA GLY A 48 -9.67 -9.42 6.53
C GLY A 48 -9.69 -7.93 6.19
N VAL A 49 -8.59 -7.24 6.43
CA VAL A 49 -8.38 -5.85 6.02
C VAL A 49 -7.26 -5.82 5.00
N THR A 50 -7.51 -5.28 3.82
CA THR A 50 -6.50 -5.21 2.76
C THR A 50 -6.58 -3.90 2.01
N ALA A 51 -5.41 -3.33 1.67
CA ALA A 51 -5.32 -2.20 0.76
C ALA A 51 -5.87 -2.54 -0.64
N GLY A 52 -5.90 -3.83 -0.97
CA GLY A 52 -6.40 -4.31 -2.25
C GLY A 52 -5.37 -4.12 -3.37
N ILE A 53 -5.87 -3.80 -4.55
CA ILE A 53 -5.08 -3.75 -5.77
C ILE A 53 -5.41 -2.49 -6.56
N GLU A 54 -4.40 -1.90 -7.18
CA GLU A 54 -4.54 -0.72 -8.04
C GLU A 54 -4.91 -1.07 -9.49
N THR A 55 -4.91 -2.35 -9.84
CA THR A 55 -5.31 -2.86 -11.16
C THR A 55 -6.74 -3.40 -11.15
N THR A 56 -7.27 -3.74 -12.31
CA THR A 56 -8.68 -4.18 -12.49
C THR A 56 -8.89 -5.68 -12.31
N THR A 57 -7.82 -6.45 -12.09
CA THR A 57 -7.92 -7.92 -11.98
C THR A 57 -6.99 -8.42 -10.88
N PRO A 58 -7.51 -8.88 -9.72
CA PRO A 58 -6.71 -9.51 -8.68
C PRO A 58 -6.27 -10.91 -9.10
N LYS A 59 -5.26 -11.46 -8.45
CA LYS A 59 -4.89 -12.87 -8.64
C LYS A 59 -5.93 -13.82 -8.04
N PRO A 60 -6.13 -15.04 -8.60
CA PRO A 60 -7.08 -16.02 -8.05
C PRO A 60 -6.84 -16.33 -6.57
N GLU A 61 -5.57 -16.42 -6.14
CA GLU A 61 -5.19 -16.70 -4.74
C GLU A 61 -5.68 -15.62 -3.78
N TRP A 62 -5.86 -14.40 -4.26
CA TRP A 62 -6.41 -13.31 -3.46
C TRP A 62 -7.89 -13.50 -3.22
N VAL A 63 -8.64 -13.95 -4.24
CA VAL A 63 -10.07 -14.24 -4.11
C VAL A 63 -10.29 -15.44 -3.18
N ASP A 64 -9.44 -16.47 -3.27
CA ASP A 64 -9.46 -17.59 -2.32
C ASP A 64 -9.16 -17.12 -0.89
N GLY A 65 -8.24 -16.20 -0.71
CA GLY A 65 -7.92 -15.59 0.59
C GLY A 65 -9.09 -14.83 1.19
N LEU A 66 -9.73 -13.95 0.41
CA LEU A 66 -10.94 -13.23 0.83
C LEU A 66 -12.05 -14.19 1.29
N ASN A 67 -12.23 -15.30 0.59
CA ASN A 67 -13.26 -16.29 0.91
C ASN A 67 -13.01 -17.08 2.19
N LYS A 68 -11.79 -17.06 2.74
CA LYS A 68 -11.47 -17.64 4.05
C LYS A 68 -12.01 -16.81 5.23
N MET A 69 -12.22 -15.52 5.02
CA MET A 69 -12.68 -14.60 6.06
C MET A 69 -14.21 -14.59 6.15
N ASN A 70 -14.74 -14.15 7.29
CA ASN A 70 -16.18 -13.96 7.46
C ASN A 70 -16.65 -12.64 6.84
N MET A 71 -15.78 -11.62 6.86
CA MET A 71 -15.99 -10.31 6.29
C MET A 71 -14.65 -9.74 5.83
N ASN A 72 -14.67 -8.90 4.80
CA ASN A 72 -13.50 -8.19 4.32
C ASN A 72 -13.73 -6.67 4.35
N ILE A 73 -12.66 -5.92 4.61
CA ILE A 73 -12.65 -4.46 4.60
C ILE A 73 -11.61 -4.00 3.57
N VAL A 74 -12.01 -3.07 2.73
CA VAL A 74 -11.18 -2.48 1.67
C VAL A 74 -11.26 -0.95 1.72
N PRO A 75 -10.24 -0.20 1.21
CA PRO A 75 -10.17 1.24 1.40
C PRO A 75 -11.07 2.03 0.43
N SER A 76 -11.59 1.43 -0.62
CA SER A 76 -12.33 2.17 -1.63
C SER A 76 -13.43 1.35 -2.31
N THR A 77 -14.41 2.05 -2.86
CA THR A 77 -15.44 1.45 -3.70
C THR A 77 -14.87 0.85 -4.98
N PHE A 78 -13.76 1.40 -5.49
CA PHE A 78 -13.03 0.84 -6.63
C PHE A 78 -12.51 -0.56 -6.28
N THR A 79 -11.76 -0.69 -5.18
CA THR A 79 -11.21 -1.98 -4.73
C THR A 79 -12.33 -3.00 -4.46
N LYS A 80 -13.41 -2.58 -3.79
CA LYS A 80 -14.59 -3.44 -3.58
C LYS A 80 -15.11 -3.98 -4.90
N LYS A 81 -15.35 -3.10 -5.86
CA LYS A 81 -15.87 -3.47 -7.19
C LYS A 81 -14.92 -4.42 -7.93
N VAL A 82 -13.61 -4.18 -7.89
CA VAL A 82 -12.63 -5.06 -8.52
C VAL A 82 -12.72 -6.50 -7.99
N PHE A 83 -12.90 -6.67 -6.68
CA PHE A 83 -13.04 -8.00 -6.08
C PHE A 83 -14.42 -8.64 -6.30
N GLU A 84 -15.47 -7.85 -6.37
CA GLU A 84 -16.83 -8.34 -6.60
C GLU A 84 -17.10 -8.72 -8.07
N ASP A 85 -16.49 -7.99 -9.02
CA ASP A 85 -16.72 -8.20 -10.46
C ASP A 85 -15.90 -9.38 -11.03
N VAL A 86 -14.84 -9.82 -10.32
CA VAL A 86 -13.98 -10.89 -10.82
C VAL A 86 -14.65 -12.26 -10.68
N ASN A 87 -14.56 -13.04 -11.75
CA ASN A 87 -14.98 -14.43 -11.76
C ASN A 87 -14.00 -15.27 -12.59
N TYR A 88 -13.35 -16.23 -11.94
CA TYR A 88 -12.43 -17.16 -12.58
C TYR A 88 -13.09 -18.51 -12.80
N GLU A 89 -12.80 -19.13 -13.92
CA GLU A 89 -13.16 -20.52 -14.13
C GLU A 89 -12.12 -21.43 -13.46
N ARG A 90 -12.59 -22.35 -12.64
CA ARG A 90 -11.78 -23.44 -12.13
C ARG A 90 -11.80 -24.60 -13.15
N VAL A 91 -10.63 -24.99 -13.60
CA VAL A 91 -10.46 -26.04 -14.59
C VAL A 91 -9.67 -27.17 -13.95
N ASP A 92 -10.14 -28.40 -14.10
CA ASP A 92 -9.39 -29.59 -13.70
C ASP A 92 -8.15 -29.74 -14.57
N GLU A 93 -6.98 -29.90 -13.95
CA GLU A 93 -5.70 -29.92 -14.68
C GLU A 93 -5.54 -31.13 -15.61
N GLN A 94 -6.16 -32.26 -15.27
CA GLN A 94 -6.05 -33.50 -16.05
C GLN A 94 -7.07 -33.56 -17.18
N THR A 95 -8.33 -33.26 -16.87
CA THR A 95 -9.43 -33.35 -17.83
C THR A 95 -9.64 -32.11 -18.68
N LYS A 96 -9.05 -30.96 -18.26
CA LYS A 96 -9.26 -29.63 -18.85
C LYS A 96 -10.73 -29.20 -18.88
N GLN A 97 -11.58 -29.82 -18.08
CA GLN A 97 -12.99 -29.47 -17.97
C GLN A 97 -13.21 -28.43 -16.87
N LYS A 98 -14.19 -27.55 -17.08
CA LYS A 98 -14.63 -26.58 -16.06
C LYS A 98 -15.27 -27.35 -14.90
N VAL A 99 -14.72 -27.21 -13.71
CA VAL A 99 -15.19 -27.85 -12.47
C VAL A 99 -15.84 -26.86 -11.50
N GLY A 100 -15.84 -25.58 -11.81
CA GLY A 100 -16.47 -24.56 -10.96
C GLY A 100 -16.07 -23.13 -11.32
N GLU A 101 -16.43 -22.23 -10.45
CA GLU A 101 -16.08 -20.83 -10.55
C GLU A 101 -15.44 -20.36 -9.23
N LEU A 102 -14.58 -19.35 -9.33
CA LEU A 102 -13.99 -18.69 -8.19
C LEU A 102 -14.32 -17.19 -8.25
N LYS A 103 -15.14 -16.76 -7.30
CA LYS A 103 -15.53 -15.37 -7.10
C LYS A 103 -15.54 -15.03 -5.61
N SER A 104 -15.53 -13.76 -5.28
CA SER A 104 -15.72 -13.30 -3.91
C SER A 104 -17.15 -13.61 -3.45
N THR A 105 -17.28 -14.33 -2.33
CA THR A 105 -18.57 -14.76 -1.76
C THR A 105 -18.82 -14.21 -0.36
N ARG A 106 -17.83 -13.50 0.20
CA ARG A 106 -17.92 -12.97 1.56
C ARG A 106 -18.30 -11.50 1.54
N PRO A 107 -19.05 -11.02 2.54
CA PRO A 107 -19.36 -9.61 2.68
C PRO A 107 -18.10 -8.76 2.60
N MET A 108 -18.18 -7.63 1.90
CA MET A 108 -17.10 -6.69 1.73
C MET A 108 -17.60 -5.28 2.01
N GLU A 109 -16.93 -4.61 2.97
CA GLU A 109 -17.26 -3.26 3.38
C GLU A 109 -16.14 -2.30 3.00
N VAL A 110 -16.52 -1.06 2.71
CA VAL A 110 -15.57 0.01 2.41
C VAL A 110 -15.34 0.82 3.67
N LEU A 111 -14.09 0.85 4.13
CA LEU A 111 -13.61 1.76 5.16
C LEU A 111 -12.49 2.60 4.57
N PHE A 112 -12.77 3.85 4.26
CA PHE A 112 -11.78 4.78 3.72
C PHE A 112 -10.65 5.04 4.72
N GLU A 113 -9.43 5.09 4.23
CA GLU A 113 -8.26 5.43 5.04
C GLU A 113 -8.35 6.91 5.45
N GLY A 114 -8.26 7.14 6.76
CA GLY A 114 -8.30 8.50 7.32
C GLY A 114 -6.90 9.07 7.49
N GLU A 115 -6.86 10.41 7.59
CA GLU A 115 -5.65 11.16 7.85
C GLU A 115 -5.84 12.10 9.06
N ASP A 116 -4.77 12.32 9.81
CA ASP A 116 -4.78 13.32 10.89
C ASP A 116 -4.69 14.75 10.32
N LEU A 117 -5.82 15.42 10.22
CA LEU A 117 -5.92 16.77 9.71
C LEU A 117 -5.23 17.83 10.61
N ASN A 118 -4.82 17.48 11.84
CA ASN A 118 -3.99 18.35 12.65
C ASN A 118 -2.53 18.31 12.20
N LEU A 119 -2.09 17.18 11.70
CA LEU A 119 -0.75 16.97 11.13
C LEU A 119 -0.71 17.41 9.65
N TRP A 120 -1.65 16.90 8.86
CA TRP A 120 -1.73 17.13 7.41
C TRP A 120 -2.58 18.36 7.09
N LYS A 121 -1.96 19.53 7.14
CA LYS A 121 -2.60 20.82 6.83
C LYS A 121 -1.61 21.74 6.15
N PRO A 122 -2.10 22.75 5.41
CA PRO A 122 -1.24 23.76 4.82
C PRO A 122 -0.34 24.42 5.87
N LEU A 123 0.95 24.55 5.56
CA LEU A 123 1.89 25.23 6.45
C LEU A 123 1.53 26.71 6.55
N MET A 124 1.54 27.23 7.78
CA MET A 124 1.46 28.67 7.98
C MET A 124 2.69 29.36 7.40
N LYS A 125 2.53 30.60 6.90
CA LYS A 125 3.62 31.39 6.31
C LYS A 125 4.88 31.45 7.18
N SER A 126 4.73 31.48 8.53
CA SER A 126 5.85 31.50 9.47
C SER A 126 6.68 30.21 9.54
N LYS A 127 6.13 29.07 9.11
CA LYS A 127 6.85 27.79 9.04
C LYS A 127 7.47 27.54 7.65
N LYS A 128 7.18 28.38 6.67
CA LYS A 128 7.72 28.30 5.32
C LYS A 128 9.24 28.46 5.32
N ASN A 129 9.79 29.27 6.22
CA ASN A 129 11.23 29.54 6.32
C ASN A 129 12.08 28.29 6.62
N LEU A 130 11.52 27.24 7.24
CA LEU A 130 12.27 25.98 7.46
C LEU A 130 12.49 25.21 6.15
N MET A 131 11.53 25.27 5.24
CA MET A 131 11.63 24.62 3.91
C MET A 131 12.47 25.48 2.95
N ASP A 132 12.42 26.81 3.08
CA ASP A 132 13.17 27.73 2.23
C ASP A 132 14.69 27.49 2.33
N ASN A 133 15.22 27.16 3.52
CA ASN A 133 16.65 26.86 3.67
C ASN A 133 17.06 25.52 3.03
N THR A 134 16.17 24.55 2.99
CA THR A 134 16.46 23.23 2.40
C THR A 134 16.35 23.26 0.86
N LEU A 135 15.51 24.12 0.33
CA LEU A 135 15.22 24.20 -1.11
C LEU A 135 15.88 25.42 -1.78
N SER A 136 16.57 26.27 -0.99
CA SER A 136 17.18 27.51 -1.50
C SER A 136 18.31 27.32 -2.52
N GLU A 137 18.90 26.10 -2.55
CA GLU A 137 19.93 25.75 -3.53
C GLU A 137 19.36 25.29 -4.88
N ILE A 138 18.03 25.13 -4.96
CA ILE A 138 17.37 24.69 -6.18
C ILE A 138 16.92 25.93 -6.96
N ASP A 139 17.59 26.16 -8.07
CA ASP A 139 17.29 27.27 -8.97
C ASP A 139 16.14 26.91 -9.91
N SER A 140 14.91 26.92 -9.37
CA SER A 140 13.69 26.67 -10.14
C SER A 140 12.48 27.29 -9.46
N ASP A 141 11.66 27.99 -10.24
CA ASP A 141 10.44 28.62 -9.75
C ASP A 141 9.32 27.63 -9.39
N PHE A 142 9.39 26.43 -9.95
CA PHE A 142 8.39 25.39 -9.72
C PHE A 142 9.04 24.01 -9.57
N LEU A 143 8.62 23.26 -8.54
CA LEU A 143 9.13 21.93 -8.26
C LEU A 143 8.02 20.89 -8.32
N PHE A 144 8.22 19.87 -9.15
CA PHE A 144 7.48 18.62 -9.02
C PHE A 144 8.12 17.78 -7.91
N LEU A 145 7.31 17.26 -7.01
CA LEU A 145 7.75 16.38 -5.91
C LEU A 145 7.27 14.96 -6.16
N HIS A 146 8.22 14.01 -6.20
CA HIS A 146 7.93 12.59 -6.09
C HIS A 146 8.41 12.06 -4.74
N VAL A 147 7.53 11.36 -4.02
CA VAL A 147 7.85 10.66 -2.76
C VAL A 147 7.50 9.19 -2.94
N GLY A 148 8.49 8.32 -2.84
CA GLY A 148 8.24 6.88 -3.00
C GLY A 148 9.51 6.05 -2.94
N MET A 149 9.34 4.75 -2.76
CA MET A 149 10.43 3.79 -2.82
C MET A 149 10.82 3.57 -4.29
N TRP A 150 12.10 3.63 -4.59
CA TRP A 150 12.64 3.20 -5.89
C TRP A 150 12.83 1.69 -5.84
N GLY A 151 11.92 0.96 -6.49
CA GLY A 151 11.91 -0.49 -6.49
C GLY A 151 13.01 -1.09 -7.34
N ASN A 152 13.32 -2.37 -7.09
CA ASN A 152 14.19 -3.16 -7.94
C ASN A 152 13.52 -3.45 -9.28
N GLY A 153 14.32 -3.57 -10.31
CA GLY A 153 13.87 -3.86 -11.67
C GLY A 153 14.59 -3.00 -12.69
N GLY A 154 14.53 -3.43 -13.94
CA GLY A 154 14.98 -2.64 -15.08
C GLY A 154 14.05 -1.46 -15.35
N TYR A 155 14.39 -0.69 -16.36
CA TYR A 155 13.59 0.45 -16.81
C TYR A 155 12.17 -0.02 -17.20
N GLY A 156 11.15 0.55 -16.54
CA GLY A 156 9.74 0.18 -16.75
C GLY A 156 9.26 -1.03 -15.94
N GLU A 157 10.13 -1.67 -15.13
CA GLU A 157 9.79 -2.83 -14.30
C GLU A 157 9.49 -2.47 -12.84
N ASP A 158 9.99 -1.33 -12.37
CA ASP A 158 9.67 -0.80 -11.04
C ASP A 158 8.19 -0.40 -10.97
N ARG A 159 7.48 -0.82 -9.93
CA ARG A 159 6.05 -0.52 -9.72
C ARG A 159 5.75 1.00 -9.71
N LYS A 160 6.69 1.83 -9.26
CA LYS A 160 6.57 3.29 -9.24
C LYS A 160 7.09 3.93 -10.52
N ASP A 161 7.80 3.16 -11.33
CA ASP A 161 8.37 3.53 -12.64
C ASP A 161 9.14 4.88 -12.60
N ILE A 162 9.97 5.02 -11.56
CA ILE A 162 10.72 6.27 -11.31
C ILE A 162 11.67 6.57 -12.47
N GLY A 163 12.29 5.55 -13.06
CA GLY A 163 13.13 5.71 -14.23
C GLY A 163 12.39 6.34 -15.42
N LYS A 164 11.15 5.92 -15.66
CA LYS A 164 10.31 6.49 -16.69
C LYS A 164 9.82 7.90 -16.35
N LEU A 165 9.49 8.14 -15.07
CA LEU A 165 9.16 9.48 -14.60
C LEU A 165 10.29 10.48 -14.92
N ILE A 166 11.54 10.12 -14.58
CA ILE A 166 12.72 10.96 -14.86
C ILE A 166 12.85 11.19 -16.37
N LYS A 167 12.77 10.13 -17.17
CA LYS A 167 12.88 10.24 -18.63
C LYS A 167 11.83 11.17 -19.20
N VAL A 168 10.55 10.94 -18.88
CA VAL A 168 9.44 11.74 -19.40
C VAL A 168 9.58 13.20 -18.96
N PHE A 169 9.99 13.43 -17.70
CA PHE A 169 10.24 14.78 -17.20
C PHE A 169 11.34 15.49 -18.03
N CYS A 170 12.48 14.84 -18.22
CA CYS A 170 13.58 15.40 -19.00
C CYS A 170 13.18 15.65 -20.46
N GLU A 171 12.50 14.70 -21.10
CA GLU A 171 12.03 14.86 -22.49
C GLU A 171 11.00 15.98 -22.64
N THR A 172 10.11 16.13 -21.64
CA THR A 172 9.05 17.15 -21.68
C THR A 172 9.61 18.56 -21.59
N PHE A 173 10.60 18.78 -20.73
CA PHE A 173 11.10 20.10 -20.38
C PHE A 173 12.48 20.45 -20.98
N ALA A 174 13.05 19.56 -21.81
CA ALA A 174 14.40 19.74 -22.37
C ALA A 174 14.60 21.02 -23.22
N GLY A 175 13.54 21.59 -23.74
CA GLY A 175 13.59 22.79 -24.56
C GLY A 175 13.15 24.07 -23.87
N ASP A 176 12.74 24.00 -22.61
CA ASP A 176 12.23 25.16 -21.90
C ASP A 176 13.36 26.07 -21.43
N SER A 177 13.19 27.36 -21.61
CA SER A 177 14.14 28.39 -21.15
C SER A 177 14.14 28.55 -19.63
N ASN A 178 13.05 28.15 -18.93
CA ASN A 178 12.91 28.13 -17.50
C ASN A 178 12.23 26.82 -17.10
N PRO A 179 12.96 25.68 -17.12
CA PRO A 179 12.36 24.38 -16.83
C PRO A 179 12.02 24.26 -15.34
N PRO A 180 10.92 23.54 -14.99
CA PRO A 180 10.65 23.19 -13.60
C PRO A 180 11.75 22.26 -13.06
N GLY A 181 11.87 22.19 -11.74
CA GLY A 181 12.71 21.20 -11.07
C GLY A 181 11.94 19.91 -10.77
N LEU A 182 12.66 18.80 -10.68
CA LEU A 182 12.14 17.51 -10.20
C LEU A 182 12.84 17.12 -8.89
N LEU A 183 12.09 17.11 -7.81
CA LEU A 183 12.58 16.70 -6.49
C LEU A 183 12.16 15.25 -6.22
N LEU A 184 13.14 14.38 -6.05
CA LEU A 184 12.93 12.96 -5.74
C LEU A 184 13.26 12.70 -4.29
N LYS A 185 12.25 12.41 -3.45
CA LYS A 185 12.44 11.84 -2.13
C LYS A 185 12.21 10.33 -2.21
N THR A 186 13.28 9.58 -2.27
CA THR A 186 13.23 8.15 -2.51
C THR A 186 14.14 7.37 -1.55
N SER A 187 13.90 6.08 -1.43
CA SER A 187 14.77 5.10 -0.77
C SER A 187 14.83 3.84 -1.62
N GLY A 188 15.93 3.10 -1.53
CA GLY A 188 16.05 1.80 -2.18
C GLY A 188 15.09 0.77 -1.60
N ALA A 189 14.69 -0.20 -2.43
CA ALA A 189 13.75 -1.25 -2.02
C ALA A 189 14.31 -2.21 -0.98
N THR A 190 15.65 -2.38 -0.91
CA THR A 190 16.28 -3.43 -0.10
C THR A 190 17.17 -2.91 0.99
N PHE A 191 17.35 -1.69 1.29
CA PHE A 191 18.34 -1.17 2.27
C PHE A 191 19.75 -1.78 2.11
N SER A 192 20.04 -2.44 1.00
CA SER A 192 21.34 -3.01 0.67
C SER A 192 22.37 -1.90 0.48
N ILE A 193 23.64 -2.20 0.81
CA ILE A 193 24.75 -1.26 0.57
C ILE A 193 24.88 -0.96 -0.93
N ILE A 194 24.57 -1.94 -1.77
CA ILE A 194 24.61 -1.83 -3.25
C ILE A 194 23.57 -0.83 -3.78
N ASP A 195 22.43 -0.67 -3.11
CA ASP A 195 21.39 0.28 -3.50
C ASP A 195 21.71 1.74 -3.07
N ARG A 196 22.86 1.98 -2.44
CA ARG A 196 23.27 3.30 -1.97
C ARG A 196 24.39 3.93 -2.79
N GLU A 197 25.02 3.18 -3.70
CA GLU A 197 25.99 3.62 -4.68
C GLU A 197 25.33 3.97 -6.03
#